data_57d86f0236e86a586de174b38aa4944f
#
_entry.id   57d86f0236e86a586de174b38aa4944f
#
_cell.length_a   1.000
_cell.length_b   1.000
_cell.length_c   1.000
_cell.angle_alpha   90.00
_cell.angle_beta   90.00
_cell.angle_gamma   90.00
#
_symmetry.space_group_name_H-M   'P 1'
#
loop_
_entity.id
_entity.type
_entity.pdbx_description
1 polymer ?
#
loop_
_entity_poly.entity_id
_entity_poly.type
_entity_poly.pdbx_seq_one_letter_code
_entity_poly.pdbx_strand_id
1 'polypeptide(L)'
;MNLNTISSHSFFQMNNKIQNYAWGSTSSIHNLFGFSNETNEPQAEVWMGTHPNGCSEVQIEQNTLLLSELIKQNQPAYLSAETAAKFGDLPFLFKILAAEHALSIQVHPSKQDAEVGFEKEQSAGIPLNASHRNYKDPNHKPELVYALTSYQAMNGFRSYDEIIDAFGLCDIDELRAPLDAFKREINSQGLRDFFVHILTMEGETKERALKQLLAHASRQSEQGTDSDVFQLILDLSTQYPGDVGLFAPLLLNVITLQPGEAMFLSARTPHAYIKGTGLEIMANSDNVLRAGLTPKHMDVEELVKCTDFVPKPFNSLVLEPNANGCQSLYPVPVADFSFSILNQPNNEVVEANSAEILMAIDADLTLISDNGETLTAAKGQSVFVPAYVGHYRIQSAGRVARAFN
;
A
#
# COMPACT_ATOMS: atom_id res chain seq x y z
N MET A 1 9.46 18.99 -30.30
CA MET A 1 8.17 19.48 -29.78
C MET A 1 8.31 20.95 -29.42
N ASN A 2 7.30 21.75 -29.77
CA ASN A 2 7.34 23.18 -29.43
C ASN A 2 6.97 23.33 -27.95
N LEU A 3 7.90 23.74 -27.08
CA LEU A 3 7.70 23.90 -25.63
C LEU A 3 6.46 24.74 -25.25
N ASN A 4 6.01 25.61 -26.15
CA ASN A 4 4.83 26.44 -25.96
C ASN A 4 3.49 25.67 -26.07
N THR A 5 3.45 24.51 -26.71
CA THR A 5 2.21 23.73 -26.91
C THR A 5 1.85 22.95 -25.65
N ILE A 6 2.83 22.48 -24.89
CA ILE A 6 2.64 21.67 -23.67
C ILE A 6 2.12 22.53 -22.53
N SER A 7 2.57 23.76 -22.40
CA SER A 7 2.12 24.69 -21.36
C SER A 7 0.69 25.25 -21.58
N SER A 8 0.01 24.90 -22.68
CA SER A 8 -1.36 25.33 -22.95
C SER A 8 -2.43 24.39 -22.38
N HIS A 9 -2.07 23.15 -22.02
CA HIS A 9 -3.00 22.17 -21.46
C HIS A 9 -3.03 22.25 -19.94
N SER A 10 -4.23 22.35 -19.37
CA SER A 10 -4.44 22.34 -17.91
C SER A 10 -4.59 20.91 -17.36
N PHE A 11 -5.01 19.97 -18.20
CA PHE A 11 -5.35 18.61 -17.80
C PHE A 11 -4.79 17.59 -18.76
N PHE A 12 -4.27 16.48 -18.22
CA PHE A 12 -3.71 15.39 -19.02
C PHE A 12 -4.40 14.08 -18.64
N GLN A 13 -5.19 13.54 -19.55
CA GLN A 13 -5.76 12.20 -19.35
C GLN A 13 -4.64 11.17 -19.35
N MET A 14 -4.67 10.28 -18.37
CA MET A 14 -3.64 9.28 -18.16
C MET A 14 -4.04 7.93 -18.76
N ASN A 15 -3.07 7.24 -19.36
CA ASN A 15 -3.15 5.83 -19.71
C ASN A 15 -2.20 5.07 -18.77
N ASN A 16 -2.75 4.17 -17.96
CA ASN A 16 -2.08 3.60 -16.82
C ASN A 16 -1.66 2.15 -17.05
N LYS A 17 -0.54 1.74 -16.47
CA LYS A 17 -0.03 0.38 -16.54
C LYS A 17 -0.78 -0.55 -15.62
N ILE A 18 -1.30 -1.67 -16.15
CA ILE A 18 -1.83 -2.77 -15.35
C ILE A 18 -0.69 -3.73 -15.00
N GLN A 19 -0.60 -4.13 -13.75
CA GLN A 19 0.33 -5.14 -13.24
C GLN A 19 -0.42 -6.46 -13.01
N ASN A 20 0.03 -7.52 -13.67
CA ASN A 20 -0.62 -8.83 -13.67
C ASN A 20 0.03 -9.80 -12.67
N TYR A 21 0.25 -9.34 -11.41
CA TYR A 21 0.77 -10.21 -10.38
C TYR A 21 -0.21 -11.33 -10.04
N ALA A 22 0.30 -12.54 -9.77
CA ALA A 22 -0.50 -13.74 -9.55
C ALA A 22 -1.50 -13.67 -8.38
N TRP A 23 -1.28 -12.79 -7.42
CA TRP A 23 -2.18 -12.57 -6.29
C TRP A 23 -3.39 -11.68 -6.63
N GLY A 24 -3.39 -11.07 -7.81
CA GLY A 24 -4.43 -10.13 -8.24
C GLY A 24 -5.77 -10.81 -8.55
N SER A 25 -6.85 -10.04 -8.40
CA SER A 25 -8.19 -10.48 -8.80
C SER A 25 -8.33 -10.50 -10.32
N THR A 26 -8.99 -11.51 -10.87
CA THR A 26 -9.29 -11.61 -12.30
C THR A 26 -10.54 -10.83 -12.70
N SER A 27 -11.34 -10.34 -11.75
CA SER A 27 -12.64 -9.75 -12.03
C SER A 27 -12.89 -8.40 -11.36
N SER A 28 -12.22 -8.09 -10.24
CA SER A 28 -12.61 -6.94 -9.41
C SER A 28 -12.44 -5.59 -10.11
N ILE A 29 -11.29 -5.36 -10.77
CA ILE A 29 -11.03 -4.11 -11.51
C ILE A 29 -12.01 -3.98 -12.68
N HIS A 30 -12.26 -5.08 -13.41
CA HIS A 30 -13.26 -5.11 -14.46
C HIS A 30 -14.66 -4.75 -13.94
N ASN A 31 -15.10 -5.40 -12.86
CA ASN A 31 -16.45 -5.19 -12.30
C ASN A 31 -16.64 -3.76 -11.75
N LEU A 32 -15.61 -3.20 -11.11
CA LEU A 32 -15.69 -1.86 -10.54
C LEU A 32 -15.59 -0.76 -11.59
N PHE A 33 -14.73 -0.92 -12.60
CA PHE A 33 -14.33 0.17 -13.48
C PHE A 33 -14.52 -0.12 -14.99
N GLY A 34 -14.94 -1.32 -15.35
CA GLY A 34 -15.14 -1.69 -16.75
C GLY A 34 -13.85 -1.92 -17.55
N PHE A 35 -12.70 -2.07 -16.90
CA PHE A 35 -11.46 -2.38 -17.60
C PHE A 35 -11.55 -3.73 -18.29
N SER A 36 -11.09 -3.81 -19.56
CA SER A 36 -11.10 -5.08 -20.29
C SER A 36 -10.21 -6.11 -19.63
N ASN A 37 -10.70 -7.35 -19.52
CA ASN A 37 -9.94 -8.52 -19.10
C ASN A 37 -10.38 -9.76 -19.90
N GLU A 38 -10.23 -9.69 -21.21
CA GLU A 38 -10.67 -10.75 -22.14
C GLU A 38 -9.92 -12.06 -21.93
N THR A 39 -8.68 -11.98 -21.47
CA THR A 39 -7.83 -13.14 -21.18
C THR A 39 -8.07 -13.76 -19.81
N ASN A 40 -8.88 -13.12 -18.96
CA ASN A 40 -9.14 -13.51 -17.58
C ASN A 40 -7.85 -13.69 -16.74
N GLU A 41 -6.84 -12.88 -17.04
CA GLU A 41 -5.60 -12.84 -16.26
C GLU A 41 -5.77 -12.05 -14.96
N PRO A 42 -4.95 -12.30 -13.93
CA PRO A 42 -4.94 -11.45 -12.75
C PRO A 42 -4.65 -9.99 -13.13
N GLN A 43 -5.50 -9.07 -12.69
CA GLN A 43 -5.27 -7.62 -12.72
C GLN A 43 -5.07 -7.16 -11.27
N ALA A 44 -3.81 -7.18 -10.82
CA ALA A 44 -3.48 -6.94 -9.43
C ALA A 44 -3.47 -5.45 -9.07
N GLU A 45 -2.86 -4.64 -9.92
CA GLU A 45 -2.71 -3.20 -9.69
C GLU A 45 -2.84 -2.41 -11.00
N VAL A 46 -3.34 -1.16 -10.90
CA VAL A 46 -3.27 -0.15 -11.95
C VAL A 46 -2.43 1.01 -11.41
N TRP A 47 -1.28 1.26 -12.01
CA TRP A 47 -0.33 2.25 -11.53
C TRP A 47 -0.52 3.61 -12.19
N MET A 48 -0.69 4.65 -11.37
CA MET A 48 -0.86 6.04 -11.77
C MET A 48 0.29 6.86 -11.20
N GLY A 49 1.25 7.27 -12.05
CA GLY A 49 2.44 8.03 -11.64
C GLY A 49 3.62 7.84 -12.56
N THR A 50 4.81 8.17 -12.04
CA THR A 50 6.08 8.20 -12.80
C THR A 50 7.01 7.03 -12.50
N HIS A 51 6.55 6.02 -11.77
CA HIS A 51 7.40 4.90 -11.36
C HIS A 51 8.03 4.19 -12.57
N PRO A 52 9.36 3.94 -12.61
CA PRO A 52 10.03 3.44 -13.81
C PRO A 52 9.55 2.08 -14.29
N ASN A 53 9.04 1.22 -13.38
CA ASN A 53 8.50 -0.09 -13.73
C ASN A 53 7.04 -0.05 -14.25
N GLY A 54 6.42 1.12 -14.29
CA GLY A 54 5.02 1.29 -14.70
C GLY A 54 4.62 2.76 -14.79
N CYS A 55 5.42 3.58 -15.48
CA CYS A 55 5.11 4.98 -15.72
C CYS A 55 3.84 5.12 -16.55
N SER A 56 2.95 5.98 -16.11
CA SER A 56 1.75 6.35 -16.89
C SER A 56 2.15 7.10 -18.15
N GLU A 57 1.32 6.97 -19.17
CA GLU A 57 1.41 7.75 -20.40
C GLU A 57 0.34 8.85 -20.39
N VAL A 58 0.62 9.95 -21.07
CA VAL A 58 -0.34 11.04 -21.31
C VAL A 58 -0.46 11.31 -22.79
N GLN A 59 -1.67 11.65 -23.23
CA GLN A 59 -1.94 12.00 -24.61
C GLN A 59 -1.85 13.52 -24.79
N ILE A 60 -1.04 13.96 -25.73
CA ILE A 60 -0.92 15.37 -26.12
C ILE A 60 -1.12 15.46 -27.64
N GLU A 61 -2.26 15.99 -28.06
CA GLU A 61 -2.68 15.99 -29.46
C GLU A 61 -2.67 14.57 -30.06
N GLN A 62 -1.75 14.27 -31.01
CA GLN A 62 -1.60 12.95 -31.62
C GLN A 62 -0.39 12.15 -31.07
N ASN A 63 0.28 12.67 -30.04
CA ASN A 63 1.48 12.05 -29.48
C ASN A 63 1.20 11.50 -28.09
N THR A 64 1.77 10.33 -27.81
CA THR A 64 1.82 9.74 -26.47
C THR A 64 3.20 9.99 -25.87
N LEU A 65 3.24 10.44 -24.63
CA LEU A 65 4.45 10.74 -23.87
C LEU A 65 4.39 10.10 -22.49
N LEU A 66 5.49 9.62 -21.96
CA LEU A 66 5.56 9.20 -20.56
C LEU A 66 5.37 10.40 -19.65
N LEU A 67 4.58 10.24 -18.59
CA LEU A 67 4.34 11.30 -17.60
C LEU A 67 5.66 11.82 -17.01
N SER A 68 6.64 10.94 -16.76
CA SER A 68 7.96 11.32 -16.28
C SER A 68 8.74 12.20 -17.29
N GLU A 69 8.57 11.97 -18.60
CA GLU A 69 9.19 12.80 -19.64
C GLU A 69 8.50 14.15 -19.76
N LEU A 70 7.17 14.19 -19.60
CA LEU A 70 6.40 15.43 -19.55
C LEU A 70 6.90 16.31 -18.39
N ILE A 71 6.94 15.76 -17.18
CA ILE A 71 7.39 16.47 -15.97
C ILE A 71 8.83 16.99 -16.12
N LYS A 72 9.73 16.19 -16.65
CA LYS A 72 11.15 16.57 -16.86
C LYS A 72 11.35 17.79 -17.77
N GLN A 73 10.38 18.15 -18.61
CA GLN A 73 10.48 19.34 -19.47
C GLN A 73 10.49 20.63 -18.66
N ASN A 74 9.76 20.67 -17.51
CA ASN A 74 9.75 21.82 -16.61
C ASN A 74 9.25 21.40 -15.22
N GLN A 75 10.09 20.69 -14.47
CA GLN A 75 9.73 20.16 -13.14
C GLN A 75 9.10 21.21 -12.21
N PRO A 76 9.64 22.43 -12.05
CA PRO A 76 9.02 23.45 -11.19
C PRO A 76 7.62 23.86 -11.63
N ALA A 77 7.31 23.85 -12.91
CA ALA A 77 5.98 24.20 -13.38
C ALA A 77 4.99 23.04 -13.16
N TYR A 78 5.39 21.81 -13.45
CA TYR A 78 4.49 20.66 -13.31
C TYR A 78 4.28 20.24 -11.86
N LEU A 79 5.34 20.24 -11.01
CA LEU A 79 5.32 19.70 -9.66
C LEU A 79 5.08 20.78 -8.57
N SER A 80 5.32 22.02 -8.82
CA SER A 80 5.65 23.18 -7.99
C SER A 80 7.16 23.32 -7.76
N ALA A 81 7.61 24.56 -7.46
CA ALA A 81 9.02 24.82 -7.19
C ALA A 81 9.50 24.09 -5.92
N GLU A 82 8.66 24.01 -4.89
CA GLU A 82 8.97 23.33 -3.63
C GLU A 82 9.12 21.83 -3.83
N THR A 83 8.14 21.18 -4.46
CA THR A 83 8.16 19.74 -4.75
C THR A 83 9.35 19.37 -5.64
N ALA A 84 9.60 20.15 -6.68
CA ALA A 84 10.74 19.92 -7.59
C ALA A 84 12.08 20.03 -6.85
N ALA A 85 12.24 21.02 -5.97
CA ALA A 85 13.47 21.18 -5.18
C ALA A 85 13.68 20.08 -4.16
N LYS A 86 12.60 19.59 -3.53
CA LYS A 86 12.65 18.60 -2.46
C LYS A 86 12.77 17.16 -2.97
N PHE A 87 12.04 16.81 -4.00
CA PHE A 87 11.90 15.43 -4.47
C PHE A 87 12.48 15.17 -5.86
N GLY A 88 12.57 16.21 -6.71
CA GLY A 88 13.10 16.08 -8.08
C GLY A 88 12.20 15.34 -9.06
N ASP A 89 11.12 14.71 -8.61
CA ASP A 89 10.11 13.99 -9.41
C ASP A 89 8.77 14.02 -8.66
N LEU A 90 7.72 13.41 -9.24
CA LEU A 90 6.46 13.16 -8.54
C LEU A 90 6.73 12.25 -7.34
N PRO A 91 6.47 12.70 -6.10
CA PRO A 91 6.97 11.99 -4.91
C PRO A 91 6.16 10.76 -4.51
N PHE A 92 5.04 10.49 -5.19
CA PHE A 92 4.15 9.39 -4.87
C PHE A 92 3.77 8.53 -6.08
N LEU A 93 3.35 7.32 -5.80
CA LEU A 93 2.67 6.42 -6.72
C LEU A 93 1.26 6.18 -6.21
N PHE A 94 0.28 6.42 -7.06
CA PHE A 94 -1.13 6.17 -6.78
C PHE A 94 -1.58 4.92 -7.54
N LYS A 95 -2.44 4.08 -6.93
CA LYS A 95 -2.83 2.80 -7.52
C LYS A 95 -4.28 2.44 -7.24
N ILE A 96 -4.88 1.66 -8.16
CA ILE A 96 -5.93 0.69 -7.80
C ILE A 96 -5.20 -0.59 -7.42
N LEU A 97 -5.53 -1.20 -6.27
CA LEU A 97 -4.98 -2.48 -5.82
C LEU A 97 -6.13 -3.45 -5.57
N ALA A 98 -6.10 -4.62 -6.22
CA ALA A 98 -7.14 -5.64 -6.15
C ALA A 98 -6.55 -7.00 -5.76
N ALA A 99 -6.52 -7.28 -4.46
CA ALA A 99 -6.02 -8.53 -3.90
C ALA A 99 -7.12 -9.60 -3.88
N GLU A 100 -6.89 -10.72 -4.56
CA GLU A 100 -7.66 -11.97 -4.42
C GLU A 100 -6.99 -12.91 -3.42
N HIS A 101 -5.64 -12.91 -3.40
CA HIS A 101 -4.81 -13.68 -2.48
C HIS A 101 -3.96 -12.74 -1.63
N ALA A 102 -3.58 -13.21 -0.46
CA ALA A 102 -2.77 -12.42 0.46
C ALA A 102 -1.40 -12.07 -0.14
N LEU A 103 -0.98 -10.81 0.05
CA LEU A 103 0.38 -10.39 -0.21
C LEU A 103 1.29 -10.85 0.94
N SER A 104 2.61 -10.88 0.69
CA SER A 104 3.59 -11.17 1.75
C SER A 104 3.46 -10.20 2.91
N ILE A 105 3.82 -10.66 4.11
CA ILE A 105 4.01 -9.78 5.26
C ILE A 105 5.25 -8.92 4.98
N GLN A 106 5.11 -7.61 5.10
CA GLN A 106 6.12 -6.63 4.74
C GLN A 106 6.41 -5.67 5.88
N VAL A 107 7.66 -5.20 5.91
CA VAL A 107 8.09 -4.03 6.68
C VAL A 107 8.86 -3.11 5.73
N HIS A 108 8.53 -1.84 5.76
CA HIS A 108 9.26 -0.83 4.99
C HIS A 108 10.22 -0.06 5.90
N PRO A 109 11.46 0.18 5.46
CA PRO A 109 12.43 0.90 6.26
C PRO A 109 12.01 2.37 6.49
N SER A 110 12.52 2.97 7.56
CA SER A 110 12.49 4.43 7.69
C SER A 110 13.34 5.10 6.59
N LYS A 111 13.17 6.41 6.39
CA LYS A 111 14.00 7.15 5.42
C LYS A 111 15.48 6.98 5.72
N GLN A 112 15.88 7.10 6.99
CA GLN A 112 17.26 6.93 7.43
C GLN A 112 17.78 5.50 7.21
N ASP A 113 16.97 4.47 7.57
CA ASP A 113 17.37 3.07 7.35
C ASP A 113 17.54 2.77 5.86
N ALA A 114 16.66 3.32 5.00
CA ALA A 114 16.73 3.16 3.55
C ALA A 114 17.99 3.80 2.96
N GLU A 115 18.34 5.01 3.37
CA GLU A 115 19.55 5.71 2.91
C GLU A 115 20.81 4.94 3.30
N VAL A 116 20.93 4.55 4.57
CA VAL A 116 22.08 3.79 5.09
C VAL A 116 22.17 2.40 4.45
N GLY A 117 21.05 1.69 4.36
CA GLY A 117 20.98 0.35 3.78
C GLY A 117 21.29 0.36 2.28
N PHE A 118 20.75 1.29 1.52
CA PHE A 118 21.01 1.45 0.11
C PHE A 118 22.51 1.72 -0.16
N GLU A 119 23.11 2.68 0.55
CA GLU A 119 24.55 3.01 0.41
C GLU A 119 25.43 1.80 0.77
N LYS A 120 25.11 1.07 1.84
CA LYS A 120 25.83 -0.15 2.25
C LYS A 120 25.81 -1.21 1.15
N GLU A 121 24.61 -1.54 0.61
CA GLU A 121 24.47 -2.53 -0.45
C GLU A 121 25.10 -2.07 -1.78
N GLN A 122 25.03 -0.77 -2.09
CA GLN A 122 25.66 -0.17 -3.25
C GLN A 122 27.19 -0.27 -3.16
N SER A 123 27.78 0.08 -2.01
CA SER A 123 29.20 0.00 -1.75
C SER A 123 29.73 -1.45 -1.74
N ALA A 124 28.87 -2.40 -1.34
CA ALA A 124 29.16 -3.84 -1.42
C ALA A 124 29.06 -4.41 -2.85
N GLY A 125 28.63 -3.61 -3.83
CA GLY A 125 28.47 -4.02 -5.21
C GLY A 125 27.32 -4.98 -5.47
N ILE A 126 26.30 -5.05 -4.59
CA ILE A 126 25.12 -5.91 -4.77
C ILE A 126 24.25 -5.33 -5.89
N PRO A 127 23.99 -6.06 -6.99
CA PRO A 127 23.17 -5.56 -8.09
C PRO A 127 21.75 -5.21 -7.64
N LEU A 128 21.15 -4.13 -8.20
CA LEU A 128 19.78 -3.69 -7.86
C LEU A 128 18.71 -4.79 -8.07
N ASN A 129 18.93 -5.67 -9.03
CA ASN A 129 18.03 -6.77 -9.37
C ASN A 129 18.36 -8.10 -8.66
N ALA A 130 19.36 -8.12 -7.77
CA ALA A 130 19.68 -9.33 -7.00
C ALA A 130 18.51 -9.73 -6.09
N SER A 131 18.20 -11.03 -6.03
CA SER A 131 17.06 -11.55 -5.28
C SER A 131 17.16 -11.34 -3.77
N HIS A 132 18.39 -11.20 -3.25
CA HIS A 132 18.71 -10.96 -1.85
C HIS A 132 18.97 -9.47 -1.53
N ARG A 133 18.80 -8.55 -2.49
CA ARG A 133 18.93 -7.12 -2.24
C ARG A 133 17.70 -6.58 -1.52
N ASN A 134 17.92 -5.99 -0.35
CA ASN A 134 16.87 -5.43 0.51
C ASN A 134 16.48 -4.00 0.07
N TYR A 135 17.47 -3.18 -0.31
CA TYR A 135 17.26 -1.76 -0.61
C TYR A 135 17.41 -1.47 -2.11
N LYS A 136 16.29 -1.22 -2.77
CA LYS A 136 16.22 -0.90 -4.21
C LYS A 136 16.48 0.58 -4.51
N ASP A 137 16.17 1.43 -3.54
CA ASP A 137 16.30 2.88 -3.58
C ASP A 137 16.57 3.43 -2.16
N PRO A 138 17.01 4.70 -2.02
CA PRO A 138 17.29 5.32 -0.73
C PRO A 138 16.03 5.96 -0.10
N ASN A 139 14.83 5.43 -0.37
CA ASN A 139 13.59 6.06 0.09
C ASN A 139 12.80 5.18 1.05
N HIS A 140 12.01 5.82 1.90
CA HIS A 140 10.99 5.16 2.71
C HIS A 140 9.75 4.85 1.87
N LYS A 141 8.87 3.99 2.40
CA LYS A 141 7.65 3.60 1.70
C LYS A 141 6.44 3.64 2.64
N PRO A 142 6.07 4.82 3.18
CA PRO A 142 4.78 4.96 3.83
C PRO A 142 3.65 4.78 2.81
N GLU A 143 2.55 4.18 3.25
CA GLU A 143 1.41 3.86 2.40
C GLU A 143 0.10 4.27 3.09
N LEU A 144 -0.89 4.62 2.28
CA LEU A 144 -2.29 4.73 2.70
C LEU A 144 -3.12 3.88 1.76
N VAL A 145 -4.02 3.06 2.31
CA VAL A 145 -5.05 2.35 1.54
C VAL A 145 -6.44 2.86 1.90
N TYR A 146 -7.24 3.15 0.90
CA TYR A 146 -8.66 3.51 0.98
C TYR A 146 -9.50 2.38 0.39
N ALA A 147 -10.39 1.79 1.18
CA ALA A 147 -11.17 0.63 0.77
C ALA A 147 -12.30 1.01 -0.21
N LEU A 148 -12.36 0.33 -1.34
CA LEU A 148 -13.47 0.39 -2.31
C LEU A 148 -14.47 -0.74 -2.12
N THR A 149 -14.00 -1.89 -1.65
CA THR A 149 -14.79 -3.04 -1.21
C THR A 149 -14.46 -3.36 0.23
N SER A 150 -15.09 -4.35 0.85
CA SER A 150 -14.58 -4.94 2.08
C SER A 150 -13.10 -5.30 1.87
N TYR A 151 -12.20 -4.79 2.72
CA TYR A 151 -10.76 -4.88 2.53
C TYR A 151 -10.08 -5.41 3.79
N GLN A 152 -9.66 -6.67 3.75
CA GLN A 152 -9.00 -7.33 4.87
C GLN A 152 -7.49 -7.14 4.82
N ALA A 153 -6.90 -6.81 5.96
CA ALA A 153 -5.46 -6.59 6.10
C ALA A 153 -4.96 -6.91 7.50
N MET A 154 -3.64 -6.96 7.65
CA MET A 154 -2.95 -6.94 8.94
C MET A 154 -2.13 -5.66 9.05
N ASN A 155 -2.16 -4.97 10.20
CA ASN A 155 -1.46 -3.69 10.40
C ASN A 155 -0.96 -3.51 11.83
N GLY A 156 0.35 -3.66 12.02
CA GLY A 156 1.03 -3.48 13.30
C GLY A 156 0.77 -4.58 14.32
N PHE A 157 1.62 -4.64 15.35
CA PHE A 157 1.47 -5.64 16.40
C PHE A 157 0.23 -5.39 17.26
N ARG A 158 -0.42 -6.48 17.69
CA ARG A 158 -1.41 -6.48 18.77
C ARG A 158 -0.76 -6.02 20.07
N SER A 159 -1.55 -5.76 21.10
CA SER A 159 -1.00 -5.58 22.45
C SER A 159 -0.21 -6.82 22.90
N TYR A 160 0.77 -6.62 23.76
CA TYR A 160 1.60 -7.73 24.27
C TYR A 160 0.76 -8.80 24.93
N ASP A 161 -0.25 -8.39 25.71
CA ASP A 161 -1.16 -9.31 26.40
C ASP A 161 -2.01 -10.11 25.40
N GLU A 162 -2.59 -9.48 24.38
CA GLU A 162 -3.35 -10.17 23.34
C GLU A 162 -2.48 -11.20 22.58
N ILE A 163 -1.21 -10.88 22.30
CA ILE A 163 -0.28 -11.84 21.68
C ILE A 163 -0.03 -13.03 22.61
N ILE A 164 0.27 -12.75 23.89
CA ILE A 164 0.54 -13.77 24.91
C ILE A 164 -0.66 -14.70 25.07
N ASP A 165 -1.86 -14.14 25.15
CA ASP A 165 -3.10 -14.89 25.29
C ASP A 165 -3.39 -15.74 24.05
N ALA A 166 -3.26 -15.18 22.84
CA ALA A 166 -3.51 -15.88 21.59
C ALA A 166 -2.57 -17.09 21.41
N PHE A 167 -1.27 -16.92 21.68
CA PHE A 167 -0.30 -18.03 21.63
C PHE A 167 -0.49 -19.02 22.79
N GLY A 168 -0.89 -18.54 23.96
CA GLY A 168 -1.24 -19.38 25.11
C GLY A 168 -2.41 -20.32 24.84
N LEU A 169 -3.44 -19.81 24.13
CA LEU A 169 -4.59 -20.61 23.71
C LEU A 169 -4.23 -21.71 22.70
N CYS A 170 -3.31 -21.42 21.80
CA CYS A 170 -2.85 -22.40 20.80
C CYS A 170 -2.03 -23.55 21.39
N ASP A 171 -1.35 -23.32 22.52
CA ASP A 171 -0.55 -24.27 23.29
C ASP A 171 0.42 -25.10 22.41
N ILE A 172 1.25 -24.39 21.66
CA ILE A 172 2.22 -24.97 20.71
C ILE A 172 3.50 -25.33 21.47
N ASP A 173 3.88 -26.61 21.49
CA ASP A 173 4.99 -27.14 22.28
C ASP A 173 6.32 -26.41 22.03
N GLU A 174 6.64 -26.15 20.76
CA GLU A 174 7.86 -25.47 20.33
C GLU A 174 7.92 -24.00 20.77
N LEU A 175 6.78 -23.39 21.04
CA LEU A 175 6.67 -21.97 21.41
C LEU A 175 6.48 -21.76 22.93
N ARG A 176 6.28 -22.81 23.75
CA ARG A 176 6.07 -22.64 25.19
C ARG A 176 7.23 -21.92 25.87
N ALA A 177 8.46 -22.37 25.68
CA ALA A 177 9.62 -21.75 26.33
C ALA A 177 9.88 -20.30 25.84
N PRO A 178 9.84 -19.97 24.52
CA PRO A 178 9.89 -18.59 24.04
C PRO A 178 8.74 -17.72 24.55
N LEU A 179 7.51 -18.24 24.61
CA LEU A 179 6.36 -17.53 25.15
C LEU A 179 6.51 -17.24 26.63
N ASP A 180 7.02 -18.20 27.42
CA ASP A 180 7.30 -18.01 28.85
C ASP A 180 8.43 -16.99 29.06
N ALA A 181 9.40 -16.90 28.15
CA ALA A 181 10.41 -15.85 28.17
C ALA A 181 9.77 -14.48 27.91
N PHE A 182 8.88 -14.37 26.90
CA PHE A 182 8.15 -13.15 26.62
C PHE A 182 7.23 -12.73 27.78
N LYS A 183 6.54 -13.66 28.44
CA LYS A 183 5.75 -13.39 29.66
C LYS A 183 6.57 -12.84 30.84
N ARG A 184 7.86 -13.12 30.90
CA ARG A 184 8.78 -12.55 31.91
C ARG A 184 9.30 -11.16 31.52
N GLU A 185 9.27 -10.83 30.25
CA GLU A 185 9.77 -9.58 29.70
C GLU A 185 8.75 -8.97 28.72
N ILE A 186 7.61 -8.47 29.28
CA ILE A 186 6.49 -7.90 28.51
C ILE A 186 6.86 -6.49 28.04
N ASN A 187 7.68 -6.43 27.00
CA ASN A 187 8.15 -5.18 26.38
C ASN A 187 8.55 -5.43 24.91
N SER A 188 9.09 -4.40 24.26
CA SER A 188 9.55 -4.48 22.86
C SER A 188 10.67 -5.51 22.65
N GLN A 189 11.54 -5.71 23.62
CA GLN A 189 12.63 -6.69 23.53
C GLN A 189 12.08 -8.12 23.61
N GLY A 190 11.18 -8.40 24.54
CA GLY A 190 10.55 -9.73 24.65
C GLY A 190 9.73 -10.08 23.42
N LEU A 191 8.95 -9.12 22.86
CA LEU A 191 8.25 -9.34 21.59
C LEU A 191 9.23 -9.58 20.43
N ARG A 192 10.31 -8.78 20.34
CA ARG A 192 11.34 -8.96 19.33
C ARG A 192 11.94 -10.38 19.37
N ASP A 193 12.34 -10.84 20.54
CA ASP A 193 12.97 -12.15 20.70
C ASP A 193 11.99 -13.29 20.38
N PHE A 194 10.72 -13.15 20.77
CA PHE A 194 9.65 -14.07 20.41
C PHE A 194 9.39 -14.11 18.91
N PHE A 195 9.32 -12.94 18.25
CA PHE A 195 9.14 -12.82 16.80
C PHE A 195 10.31 -13.45 16.02
N VAL A 196 11.56 -13.17 16.44
CA VAL A 196 12.76 -13.77 15.83
C VAL A 196 12.71 -15.28 15.96
N HIS A 197 12.34 -15.81 17.14
CA HIS A 197 12.22 -17.25 17.33
C HIS A 197 11.25 -17.89 16.34
N ILE A 198 10.07 -17.28 16.12
CA ILE A 198 9.08 -17.77 15.16
C ILE A 198 9.67 -17.75 13.75
N LEU A 199 10.27 -16.65 13.31
CA LEU A 199 10.78 -16.49 11.94
C LEU A 199 11.98 -17.41 11.64
N THR A 200 12.72 -17.81 12.64
CA THR A 200 13.93 -18.65 12.48
C THR A 200 13.66 -20.14 12.69
N MET A 201 12.41 -20.54 12.96
CA MET A 201 12.07 -21.96 13.04
C MET A 201 12.27 -22.66 11.70
N GLU A 202 12.95 -23.78 11.69
CA GLU A 202 13.25 -24.56 10.49
C GLU A 202 12.98 -26.06 10.71
N GLY A 203 12.93 -26.81 9.59
CA GLY A 203 12.84 -28.27 9.57
C GLY A 203 11.66 -28.80 10.38
N GLU A 204 11.88 -29.92 11.09
CA GLU A 204 10.84 -30.61 11.87
C GLU A 204 10.22 -29.75 12.98
N THR A 205 10.98 -28.83 13.58
CA THR A 205 10.48 -27.91 14.61
C THR A 205 9.39 -27.02 14.04
N LYS A 206 9.64 -26.40 12.88
CA LYS A 206 8.64 -25.60 12.17
C LYS A 206 7.42 -26.43 11.77
N GLU A 207 7.63 -27.62 11.21
CA GLU A 207 6.54 -28.50 10.76
C GLU A 207 5.61 -28.89 11.91
N ARG A 208 6.17 -29.27 13.09
CA ARG A 208 5.37 -29.61 14.27
C ARG A 208 4.59 -28.41 14.80
N ALA A 209 5.25 -27.24 14.91
CA ALA A 209 4.61 -26.02 15.36
C ALA A 209 3.43 -25.61 14.47
N LEU A 210 3.62 -25.62 13.14
CA LEU A 210 2.56 -25.32 12.18
C LEU A 210 1.44 -26.35 12.20
N LYS A 211 1.76 -27.65 12.36
CA LYS A 211 0.74 -28.70 12.49
C LYS A 211 -0.14 -28.47 13.73
N GLN A 212 0.43 -28.09 14.86
CA GLN A 212 -0.32 -27.79 16.09
C GLN A 212 -1.17 -26.52 15.92
N LEU A 213 -0.63 -25.46 15.29
CA LEU A 213 -1.38 -24.24 14.96
C LEU A 213 -2.60 -24.56 14.11
N LEU A 214 -2.44 -25.29 13.01
CA LEU A 214 -3.54 -25.64 12.10
C LEU A 214 -4.58 -26.55 12.73
N ALA A 215 -4.15 -27.51 13.56
CA ALA A 215 -5.05 -28.36 14.32
C ALA A 215 -5.87 -27.55 15.34
N HIS A 216 -5.26 -26.54 15.98
CA HIS A 216 -5.98 -25.64 16.87
C HIS A 216 -6.96 -24.76 16.07
N ALA A 217 -6.52 -24.15 14.98
CA ALA A 217 -7.34 -23.30 14.14
C ALA A 217 -8.58 -24.04 13.60
N SER A 218 -8.43 -25.30 13.15
CA SER A 218 -9.54 -26.12 12.68
C SER A 218 -10.58 -26.36 13.79
N ARG A 219 -10.14 -26.68 15.02
CA ARG A 219 -11.07 -26.89 16.15
C ARG A 219 -11.84 -25.62 16.52
N GLN A 220 -11.19 -24.44 16.50
CA GLN A 220 -11.83 -23.17 16.82
C GLN A 220 -12.84 -22.75 15.74
N SER A 221 -12.51 -22.92 14.47
CA SER A 221 -13.40 -22.65 13.35
C SER A 221 -14.67 -23.51 13.41
N GLU A 222 -14.56 -24.80 13.76
CA GLU A 222 -15.71 -25.71 13.92
C GLU A 222 -16.62 -25.32 15.10
N GLN A 223 -16.07 -24.73 16.15
CA GLN A 223 -16.82 -24.33 17.35
C GLN A 223 -17.51 -22.97 17.22
N GLY A 224 -17.24 -22.21 16.16
CA GLY A 224 -17.83 -20.89 15.90
C GLY A 224 -17.43 -19.81 16.92
N THR A 225 -16.38 -20.04 17.69
CA THR A 225 -15.83 -19.09 18.67
C THR A 225 -14.63 -18.39 18.10
N ASP A 226 -14.55 -17.04 18.16
CA ASP A 226 -13.47 -16.15 17.69
C ASP A 226 -12.95 -16.51 16.28
N SER A 227 -13.87 -16.78 15.37
CA SER A 227 -13.65 -17.51 14.14
C SER A 227 -12.77 -16.79 13.12
N ASP A 228 -12.75 -15.45 13.09
CA ASP A 228 -12.17 -14.71 11.97
C ASP A 228 -10.65 -14.86 11.87
N VAL A 229 -9.92 -14.85 13.00
CA VAL A 229 -8.47 -14.99 13.03
C VAL A 229 -8.05 -16.42 12.69
N PHE A 230 -8.71 -17.41 13.27
CA PHE A 230 -8.38 -18.83 13.00
C PHE A 230 -8.84 -19.26 11.61
N GLN A 231 -9.96 -18.74 11.11
CA GLN A 231 -10.36 -18.95 9.72
C GLN A 231 -9.33 -18.34 8.76
N LEU A 232 -8.85 -17.12 9.05
CA LEU A 232 -7.78 -16.49 8.27
C LEU A 232 -6.51 -17.35 8.24
N ILE A 233 -6.09 -17.94 9.37
CA ILE A 233 -4.93 -18.86 9.40
C ILE A 233 -5.16 -20.05 8.47
N LEU A 234 -6.35 -20.65 8.47
CA LEU A 234 -6.69 -21.77 7.57
C LEU A 234 -6.67 -21.34 6.10
N ASP A 235 -7.25 -20.20 5.78
CA ASP A 235 -7.28 -19.66 4.42
C ASP A 235 -5.85 -19.36 3.91
N LEU A 236 -5.02 -18.74 4.75
CA LEU A 236 -3.61 -18.49 4.44
C LEU A 236 -2.82 -19.79 4.27
N SER A 237 -3.14 -20.83 5.02
CA SER A 237 -2.44 -22.13 4.92
C SER A 237 -2.66 -22.82 3.57
N THR A 238 -3.77 -22.53 2.89
CA THR A 238 -4.03 -23.03 1.54
C THR A 238 -3.20 -22.30 0.47
N GLN A 239 -2.90 -21.02 0.72
CA GLN A 239 -2.14 -20.16 -0.20
C GLN A 239 -0.62 -20.30 0.02
N TYR A 240 -0.20 -20.44 1.28
CA TYR A 240 1.20 -20.49 1.71
C TYR A 240 1.47 -21.69 2.64
N PRO A 241 1.35 -22.92 2.13
CA PRO A 241 1.52 -24.12 2.95
C PRO A 241 2.95 -24.19 3.53
N GLY A 242 3.05 -24.39 4.84
CA GLY A 242 4.33 -24.53 5.52
C GLY A 242 5.10 -23.22 5.77
N ASP A 243 4.49 -22.06 5.55
CA ASP A 243 5.11 -20.76 5.80
C ASP A 243 4.94 -20.30 7.24
N VAL A 244 6.01 -19.76 7.84
CA VAL A 244 5.97 -19.22 9.22
C VAL A 244 5.05 -18.00 9.36
N GLY A 245 4.74 -17.31 8.27
CA GLY A 245 3.78 -16.21 8.25
C GLY A 245 2.36 -16.61 8.67
N LEU A 246 2.06 -17.91 8.74
CA LEU A 246 0.78 -18.42 9.29
C LEU A 246 0.60 -18.07 10.77
N PHE A 247 1.66 -17.72 11.50
CA PHE A 247 1.56 -17.18 12.85
C PHE A 247 1.19 -15.70 12.92
N ALA A 248 1.30 -14.98 11.81
CA ALA A 248 1.12 -13.52 11.79
C ALA A 248 -0.28 -13.05 12.27
N PRO A 249 -1.40 -13.72 11.98
CA PRO A 249 -2.70 -13.30 12.51
C PRO A 249 -2.81 -13.32 14.04
N LEU A 250 -1.92 -14.07 14.74
CA LEU A 250 -1.82 -14.05 16.20
C LEU A 250 -0.93 -12.93 16.73
N LEU A 251 -0.01 -12.41 15.89
CA LEU A 251 0.93 -11.34 16.22
C LEU A 251 0.41 -9.95 15.87
N LEU A 252 -0.24 -9.84 14.70
CA LEU A 252 -0.64 -8.58 14.11
C LEU A 252 -2.14 -8.32 14.26
N ASN A 253 -2.53 -7.06 14.32
CA ASN A 253 -3.92 -6.68 14.25
C ASN A 253 -4.51 -7.09 12.89
N VAL A 254 -5.54 -7.90 12.90
CA VAL A 254 -6.34 -8.23 11.72
C VAL A 254 -7.51 -7.25 11.65
N ILE A 255 -7.63 -6.53 10.54
CA ILE A 255 -8.66 -5.52 10.33
C ILE A 255 -9.38 -5.75 9.00
N THR A 256 -10.68 -5.48 8.97
CA THR A 256 -11.48 -5.44 7.73
C THR A 256 -12.07 -4.04 7.58
N LEU A 257 -11.46 -3.25 6.69
CA LEU A 257 -11.98 -1.94 6.33
C LEU A 257 -13.28 -2.09 5.54
N GLN A 258 -14.26 -1.25 5.86
CA GLN A 258 -15.47 -1.12 5.07
C GLN A 258 -15.24 -0.13 3.91
N PRO A 259 -16.02 -0.22 2.82
CA PRO A 259 -15.93 0.76 1.73
C PRO A 259 -16.04 2.20 2.24
N GLY A 260 -15.04 3.02 1.93
CA GLY A 260 -14.94 4.40 2.42
C GLY A 260 -14.00 4.60 3.59
N GLU A 261 -13.59 3.55 4.28
CA GLU A 261 -12.57 3.62 5.34
C GLU A 261 -11.16 3.57 4.76
N ALA A 262 -10.22 4.15 5.49
CA ALA A 262 -8.80 4.15 5.12
C ALA A 262 -7.92 3.82 6.33
N MET A 263 -6.73 3.27 6.06
CA MET A 263 -5.68 3.09 7.06
C MET A 263 -4.33 3.57 6.54
N PHE A 264 -3.46 3.98 7.46
CA PHE A 264 -2.09 4.37 7.16
C PHE A 264 -1.09 3.34 7.68
N LEU A 265 -0.10 3.05 6.84
CA LEU A 265 1.00 2.13 7.09
C LEU A 265 2.28 2.94 7.21
N SER A 266 2.74 3.15 8.45
CA SER A 266 3.99 3.86 8.72
C SER A 266 5.20 2.97 8.43
N ALA A 267 6.32 3.59 8.15
CA ALA A 267 7.61 2.88 8.14
C ALA A 267 7.78 2.04 9.41
N ARG A 268 8.56 0.95 9.32
CA ARG A 268 8.93 0.03 10.41
C ARG A 268 7.75 -0.77 11.01
N THR A 269 6.55 -0.68 10.41
CA THR A 269 5.34 -1.39 10.85
C THR A 269 5.10 -2.65 10.02
N PRO A 270 5.05 -3.85 10.62
CA PRO A 270 4.70 -5.08 9.89
C PRO A 270 3.24 -5.05 9.46
N HIS A 271 2.99 -5.38 8.21
CA HIS A 271 1.65 -5.36 7.63
C HIS A 271 1.53 -6.33 6.46
N ALA A 272 0.29 -6.66 6.09
CA ALA A 272 -0.02 -7.38 4.86
C ALA A 272 -1.44 -7.06 4.39
N TYR A 273 -1.63 -6.95 3.08
CA TYR A 273 -2.95 -6.93 2.45
C TYR A 273 -3.39 -8.37 2.19
N ILE A 274 -4.61 -8.70 2.58
CA ILE A 274 -5.11 -10.07 2.55
C ILE A 274 -6.07 -10.27 1.39
N LYS A 275 -7.12 -9.45 1.31
CA LYS A 275 -8.15 -9.55 0.29
C LYS A 275 -8.96 -8.26 0.19
N GLY A 276 -9.33 -7.89 -1.02
CA GLY A 276 -10.19 -6.74 -1.28
C GLY A 276 -9.63 -5.82 -2.36
N THR A 277 -10.41 -4.80 -2.73
CA THR A 277 -10.00 -3.78 -3.69
C THR A 277 -10.03 -2.42 -3.03
N GLY A 278 -8.95 -1.67 -3.20
CA GLY A 278 -8.78 -0.34 -2.65
C GLY A 278 -7.97 0.58 -3.57
N LEU A 279 -7.89 1.83 -3.16
CA LEU A 279 -6.95 2.80 -3.70
C LEU A 279 -5.76 2.86 -2.75
N GLU A 280 -4.56 2.71 -3.27
CA GLU A 280 -3.31 2.85 -2.52
C GLU A 280 -2.56 4.08 -3.00
N ILE A 281 -2.09 4.89 -2.06
CA ILE A 281 -1.09 5.93 -2.34
C ILE A 281 0.12 5.69 -1.45
N MET A 282 1.30 5.78 -2.05
CA MET A 282 2.56 5.50 -1.38
C MET A 282 3.67 6.44 -1.84
N ALA A 283 4.69 6.67 -1.03
CA ALA A 283 5.92 7.27 -1.52
C ALA A 283 6.60 6.37 -2.55
N ASN A 284 7.28 6.97 -3.52
CA ASN A 284 7.99 6.21 -4.56
C ASN A 284 9.17 5.44 -3.97
N SER A 285 8.96 4.15 -3.69
CA SER A 285 10.01 3.21 -3.24
C SER A 285 9.60 1.77 -3.53
N ASP A 286 10.60 0.94 -3.86
CA ASP A 286 10.47 -0.53 -4.01
C ASP A 286 11.02 -1.30 -2.80
N ASN A 287 11.36 -0.62 -1.70
CA ASN A 287 11.98 -1.22 -0.53
C ASN A 287 10.98 -2.08 0.26
N VAL A 288 11.26 -3.37 0.35
CA VAL A 288 10.41 -4.36 1.04
C VAL A 288 11.28 -5.37 1.76
N LEU A 289 11.15 -5.42 3.10
CA LEU A 289 11.65 -6.51 3.95
C LEU A 289 10.50 -7.45 4.27
N ARG A 290 10.67 -8.75 4.04
CA ARG A 290 9.58 -9.71 4.16
C ARG A 290 9.66 -10.49 5.46
N ALA A 291 8.49 -10.76 6.04
CA ALA A 291 8.33 -11.47 7.31
C ALA A 291 7.45 -12.73 7.21
N GLY A 292 7.27 -13.27 6.01
CA GLY A 292 6.47 -14.48 5.76
C GLY A 292 5.40 -14.29 4.67
N LEU A 293 4.60 -15.33 4.44
CA LEU A 293 3.65 -15.46 3.34
C LEU A 293 4.34 -15.21 1.99
N THR A 294 5.49 -15.84 1.79
CA THR A 294 6.31 -15.61 0.60
C THR A 294 7.29 -16.73 0.32
N PRO A 295 7.46 -17.12 -0.96
CA PRO A 295 8.57 -18.00 -1.34
C PRO A 295 9.90 -17.23 -1.56
N LYS A 296 9.89 -15.89 -1.44
CA LYS A 296 11.07 -15.05 -1.66
C LYS A 296 11.99 -15.06 -0.45
N HIS A 297 13.25 -14.66 -0.67
CA HIS A 297 14.25 -14.51 0.38
C HIS A 297 13.76 -13.59 1.51
N MET A 298 13.99 -14.00 2.75
CA MET A 298 13.78 -13.21 3.96
C MET A 298 15.13 -12.98 4.65
N ASP A 299 15.48 -11.72 4.82
CA ASP A 299 16.64 -11.31 5.63
C ASP A 299 16.15 -10.95 7.04
N VAL A 300 16.12 -11.95 7.92
CA VAL A 300 15.58 -11.78 9.28
C VAL A 300 16.38 -10.76 10.09
N GLU A 301 17.70 -10.70 9.91
CA GLU A 301 18.54 -9.73 10.63
C GLU A 301 18.19 -8.29 10.24
N GLU A 302 18.11 -8.01 8.94
CA GLU A 302 17.76 -6.68 8.45
C GLU A 302 16.29 -6.32 8.72
N LEU A 303 15.38 -7.29 8.58
CA LEU A 303 13.97 -7.13 8.96
C LEU A 303 13.81 -6.68 10.41
N VAL A 304 14.50 -7.33 11.33
CA VAL A 304 14.40 -7.02 12.77
C VAL A 304 14.97 -5.63 13.09
N LYS A 305 16.03 -5.20 12.42
CA LYS A 305 16.56 -3.83 12.54
C LYS A 305 15.56 -2.78 12.07
N CYS A 306 14.79 -3.09 11.03
CA CYS A 306 13.82 -2.19 10.42
C CYS A 306 12.40 -2.35 10.98
N THR A 307 12.20 -3.10 12.07
CA THR A 307 10.87 -3.31 12.68
C THR A 307 10.79 -2.63 14.03
N ASP A 308 9.69 -1.91 14.27
CA ASP A 308 9.34 -1.39 15.59
C ASP A 308 8.47 -2.41 16.32
N PHE A 309 9.00 -2.96 17.42
CA PHE A 309 8.31 -3.97 18.23
C PHE A 309 7.42 -3.31 19.30
N VAL A 310 6.52 -2.43 18.84
CA VAL A 310 5.60 -1.68 19.69
C VAL A 310 4.17 -1.97 19.26
N PRO A 311 3.27 -2.26 20.19
CA PRO A 311 1.86 -2.45 19.89
C PRO A 311 1.23 -1.24 19.20
N LYS A 312 0.38 -1.50 18.22
CA LYS A 312 -0.44 -0.48 17.57
C LYS A 312 -1.88 -0.63 18.07
N PRO A 313 -2.45 0.38 18.75
CA PRO A 313 -3.81 0.28 19.27
C PRO A 313 -4.83 0.03 18.15
N PHE A 314 -5.70 -0.98 18.30
CA PHE A 314 -6.65 -1.35 17.25
C PHE A 314 -7.57 -0.19 16.83
N ASN A 315 -8.01 0.62 17.77
CA ASN A 315 -8.84 1.81 17.52
C ASN A 315 -8.14 2.94 16.77
N SER A 316 -6.82 2.86 16.59
CA SER A 316 -6.03 3.85 15.81
C SER A 316 -5.77 3.40 14.37
N LEU A 317 -6.24 2.22 13.96
CA LEU A 317 -5.94 1.67 12.63
C LEU A 317 -6.72 2.35 11.52
N VAL A 318 -7.99 2.69 11.79
CA VAL A 318 -8.84 3.41 10.83
C VAL A 318 -8.59 4.90 10.96
N LEU A 319 -8.34 5.57 9.84
CA LEU A 319 -8.15 7.01 9.80
C LEU A 319 -9.51 7.73 9.80
N GLU A 320 -9.66 8.68 10.71
CA GLU A 320 -10.79 9.62 10.70
C GLU A 320 -10.49 10.77 9.71
N PRO A 321 -11.28 10.95 8.65
CA PRO A 321 -11.04 12.00 7.69
C PRO A 321 -11.45 13.39 8.25
N ASN A 322 -10.68 14.41 7.90
CA ASN A 322 -11.04 15.80 8.10
C ASN A 322 -12.01 16.22 7.00
N ALA A 323 -13.30 16.38 7.32
CA ALA A 323 -14.33 16.79 6.38
C ALA A 323 -14.40 18.31 6.23
N ASN A 324 -14.41 18.79 4.98
CA ASN A 324 -14.63 20.19 4.63
C ASN A 324 -15.44 20.29 3.33
N GLY A 325 -16.69 20.72 3.43
CA GLY A 325 -17.61 20.68 2.28
C GLY A 325 -17.78 19.27 1.72
N CYS A 326 -17.52 19.09 0.43
CA CYS A 326 -17.56 17.77 -0.22
C CYS A 326 -16.23 16.99 -0.06
N GLN A 327 -15.18 17.60 0.48
CA GLN A 327 -13.87 16.97 0.64
C GLN A 327 -13.74 16.24 1.98
N SER A 328 -13.26 15.02 1.93
CA SER A 328 -12.79 14.22 3.07
C SER A 328 -11.28 14.00 2.92
N LEU A 329 -10.48 14.76 3.69
CA LEU A 329 -9.02 14.65 3.70
C LEU A 329 -8.59 13.62 4.75
N TYR A 330 -7.85 12.60 4.35
CA TYR A 330 -7.28 11.59 5.24
C TYR A 330 -5.89 12.04 5.71
N PRO A 331 -5.72 12.35 7.02
CA PRO A 331 -4.47 12.91 7.52
C PRO A 331 -3.36 11.85 7.53
N VAL A 332 -2.19 12.20 6.99
CA VAL A 332 -0.98 11.36 6.99
C VAL A 332 0.22 12.18 7.48
N PRO A 333 1.15 11.58 8.25
CA PRO A 333 2.29 12.29 8.84
C PRO A 333 3.52 12.30 7.91
N VAL A 334 3.31 12.40 6.60
CA VAL A 334 4.39 12.38 5.59
C VAL A 334 4.20 13.54 4.61
N ALA A 335 5.30 13.97 4.01
CA ALA A 335 5.30 15.08 3.06
C ALA A 335 5.31 14.60 1.59
N ASP A 336 5.40 13.31 1.39
CA ASP A 336 5.48 12.68 0.06
C ASP A 336 4.14 12.72 -0.64
N PHE A 337 3.04 12.60 0.12
CA PHE A 337 1.70 12.61 -0.43
C PHE A 337 0.64 13.08 0.58
N SER A 338 -0.47 13.48 0.03
CA SER A 338 -1.77 13.71 0.68
C SER A 338 -2.84 12.98 -0.09
N PHE A 339 -3.93 12.59 0.57
CA PHE A 339 -5.03 11.86 -0.06
C PHE A 339 -6.38 12.40 0.42
N SER A 340 -7.27 12.68 -0.52
CA SER A 340 -8.64 13.07 -0.19
C SER A 340 -9.64 12.44 -1.16
N ILE A 341 -10.88 12.34 -0.70
CA ILE A 341 -12.06 11.99 -1.50
C ILE A 341 -12.94 13.23 -1.62
N LEU A 342 -13.32 13.56 -2.84
CA LEU A 342 -14.34 14.54 -3.14
C LEU A 342 -15.67 13.79 -3.35
N ASN A 343 -16.64 14.04 -2.49
CA ASN A 343 -17.94 13.37 -2.50
C ASN A 343 -18.95 14.15 -3.34
N GLN A 344 -19.25 13.65 -4.54
CA GLN A 344 -20.20 14.27 -5.47
C GLN A 344 -19.97 15.78 -5.66
N PRO A 345 -18.73 16.21 -6.02
CA PRO A 345 -18.42 17.63 -6.19
C PRO A 345 -19.32 18.24 -7.25
N ASN A 346 -19.91 19.39 -6.95
CA ASN A 346 -20.81 20.11 -7.87
C ASN A 346 -20.22 21.49 -8.20
N ASN A 347 -19.40 21.55 -9.25
CA ASN A 347 -18.70 22.76 -9.67
C ASN A 347 -17.81 23.33 -8.54
N GLU A 348 -17.21 22.43 -7.76
CA GLU A 348 -16.34 22.76 -6.62
C GLU A 348 -15.02 23.34 -7.12
N VAL A 349 -14.50 24.37 -6.44
CA VAL A 349 -13.18 24.95 -6.73
C VAL A 349 -12.13 24.19 -5.95
N VAL A 350 -11.12 23.68 -6.66
CA VAL A 350 -9.96 22.98 -6.07
C VAL A 350 -8.72 23.84 -6.31
N GLU A 351 -7.93 24.05 -5.25
CA GLU A 351 -6.60 24.66 -5.36
C GLU A 351 -5.55 23.59 -5.59
N ALA A 352 -4.78 23.73 -6.68
CA ALA A 352 -3.67 22.86 -7.07
C ALA A 352 -2.34 23.54 -6.70
N ASN A 353 -1.86 23.29 -5.49
CA ASN A 353 -0.57 23.82 -5.01
C ASN A 353 0.63 22.95 -5.39
N SER A 354 0.39 21.75 -5.84
CA SER A 354 1.36 20.76 -6.33
C SER A 354 0.76 20.00 -7.51
N ALA A 355 1.51 19.05 -8.06
CA ALA A 355 0.99 18.08 -9.01
C ALA A 355 -0.08 17.18 -8.36
N GLU A 356 -1.15 16.90 -9.09
CA GLU A 356 -2.25 16.07 -8.61
C GLU A 356 -2.60 14.96 -9.59
N ILE A 357 -3.05 13.83 -9.06
CA ILE A 357 -3.69 12.78 -9.83
C ILE A 357 -5.12 12.64 -9.29
N LEU A 358 -6.09 12.85 -10.19
CA LEU A 358 -7.50 12.65 -9.90
C LEU A 358 -7.97 11.35 -10.54
N MET A 359 -8.81 10.59 -9.82
CA MET A 359 -9.43 9.37 -10.34
C MET A 359 -10.94 9.38 -10.12
N ALA A 360 -11.69 9.14 -11.19
CA ALA A 360 -13.14 8.97 -11.16
C ALA A 360 -13.52 7.60 -10.58
N ILE A 361 -14.15 7.56 -9.39
CA ILE A 361 -14.47 6.30 -8.70
C ILE A 361 -15.80 5.71 -9.14
N ASP A 362 -16.89 6.46 -8.95
CA ASP A 362 -18.25 5.91 -9.10
C ASP A 362 -18.95 6.37 -10.39
N ALA A 363 -18.60 7.55 -10.90
CA ALA A 363 -19.15 8.19 -12.08
C ALA A 363 -18.06 9.00 -12.79
N ASP A 364 -18.37 9.46 -14.01
CA ASP A 364 -17.48 10.34 -14.78
C ASP A 364 -17.17 11.62 -14.00
N LEU A 365 -15.98 12.17 -14.19
CA LEU A 365 -15.59 13.47 -13.67
C LEU A 365 -15.38 14.47 -14.82
N THR A 366 -15.72 15.73 -14.57
CA THR A 366 -15.44 16.85 -15.49
C THR A 366 -14.61 17.89 -14.76
N LEU A 367 -13.50 18.31 -15.39
CA LEU A 367 -12.60 19.36 -14.94
C LEU A 367 -12.74 20.56 -15.84
N ILE A 368 -12.73 21.77 -15.27
CA ILE A 368 -12.84 23.03 -15.99
C ILE A 368 -11.77 23.97 -15.43
N SER A 369 -10.86 24.43 -16.28
CA SER A 369 -9.83 25.39 -15.90
C SER A 369 -10.30 26.83 -16.13
N ASP A 370 -9.58 27.80 -15.59
CA ASP A 370 -9.90 29.23 -15.73
C ASP A 370 -9.78 29.75 -17.17
N ASN A 371 -8.92 29.12 -17.97
CA ASN A 371 -8.79 29.46 -19.39
C ASN A 371 -9.93 28.87 -20.25
N GLY A 372 -10.89 28.13 -19.64
CA GLY A 372 -12.04 27.53 -20.30
C GLY A 372 -11.77 26.15 -20.90
N GLU A 373 -10.58 25.56 -20.70
CA GLU A 373 -10.33 24.17 -21.08
C GLU A 373 -11.19 23.24 -20.23
N THR A 374 -11.81 22.25 -20.89
CA THR A 374 -12.64 21.24 -20.22
C THR A 374 -12.16 19.86 -20.59
N LEU A 375 -12.01 18.99 -19.59
CA LEU A 375 -11.70 17.57 -19.77
C LEU A 375 -12.71 16.71 -18.99
N THR A 376 -13.27 15.71 -19.67
CA THR A 376 -14.11 14.70 -19.01
C THR A 376 -13.39 13.36 -19.03
N ALA A 377 -13.24 12.76 -17.86
CA ALA A 377 -12.70 11.42 -17.69
C ALA A 377 -13.81 10.45 -17.22
N ALA A 378 -13.93 9.32 -17.87
CA ALA A 378 -14.92 8.32 -17.52
C ALA A 378 -14.58 7.64 -16.18
N LYS A 379 -15.58 7.01 -15.58
CA LYS A 379 -15.39 6.15 -14.41
C LYS A 379 -14.20 5.21 -14.59
N GLY A 380 -13.30 5.13 -13.59
CA GLY A 380 -12.08 4.34 -13.62
C GLY A 380 -10.89 5.02 -14.27
N GLN A 381 -11.08 6.10 -15.00
CA GLN A 381 -9.99 6.87 -15.60
C GLN A 381 -9.39 7.88 -14.63
N SER A 382 -8.14 8.25 -14.90
CA SER A 382 -7.42 9.24 -14.11
C SER A 382 -6.88 10.38 -14.96
N VAL A 383 -6.66 11.53 -14.30
CA VAL A 383 -6.17 12.77 -14.91
C VAL A 383 -5.03 13.31 -14.07
N PHE A 384 -3.92 13.67 -14.71
CA PHE A 384 -2.86 14.44 -14.11
C PHE A 384 -3.14 15.93 -14.26
N VAL A 385 -3.08 16.66 -13.14
CA VAL A 385 -3.23 18.11 -13.06
C VAL A 385 -1.90 18.71 -12.60
N PRO A 386 -1.22 19.49 -13.44
CA PRO A 386 0.03 20.17 -13.07
C PRO A 386 -0.18 21.28 -12.04
N ALA A 387 0.84 21.55 -11.23
CA ALA A 387 0.85 22.63 -10.26
C ALA A 387 0.61 24.02 -10.87
N TYR A 388 1.05 24.27 -12.12
CA TYR A 388 0.86 25.56 -12.78
C TYR A 388 -0.61 25.91 -13.08
N VAL A 389 -1.53 24.94 -12.97
CA VAL A 389 -2.96 25.20 -13.14
C VAL A 389 -3.48 26.13 -12.03
N GLY A 390 -2.91 26.00 -10.83
CA GLY A 390 -3.23 26.85 -9.67
C GLY A 390 -4.60 26.55 -9.07
N HIS A 391 -5.67 26.65 -9.87
CA HIS A 391 -7.02 26.28 -9.44
C HIS A 391 -7.88 25.84 -10.66
N TYR A 392 -8.86 25.02 -10.37
CA TYR A 392 -9.79 24.49 -11.36
C TYR A 392 -11.12 24.15 -10.69
N ARG A 393 -12.16 23.95 -11.51
CA ARG A 393 -13.46 23.46 -11.05
C ARG A 393 -13.60 21.98 -11.36
N ILE A 394 -14.25 21.25 -10.44
CA ILE A 394 -14.52 19.84 -10.58
C ILE A 394 -16.01 19.54 -10.40
N GLN A 395 -16.52 18.64 -11.21
CA GLN A 395 -17.89 18.13 -11.13
C GLN A 395 -17.92 16.62 -11.35
N SER A 396 -18.66 15.90 -10.50
CA SER A 396 -18.95 14.47 -10.66
C SER A 396 -20.23 14.11 -9.90
N ALA A 397 -21.00 13.16 -10.42
CA ALA A 397 -22.13 12.57 -9.69
C ALA A 397 -21.68 11.50 -8.67
N GLY A 398 -20.42 11.12 -8.67
CA GLY A 398 -19.82 10.12 -7.79
C GLY A 398 -18.65 10.67 -6.98
N ARG A 399 -17.94 9.75 -6.28
CA ARG A 399 -16.69 10.07 -5.60
C ARG A 399 -15.55 10.25 -6.60
N VAL A 400 -14.67 11.18 -6.27
CA VAL A 400 -13.39 11.36 -6.98
C VAL A 400 -12.26 11.28 -5.96
N ALA A 401 -11.29 10.41 -6.21
CA ALA A 401 -10.06 10.38 -5.43
C ALA A 401 -9.09 11.45 -5.93
N ARG A 402 -8.42 12.12 -4.98
CA ARG A 402 -7.39 13.13 -5.24
C ARG A 402 -6.12 12.76 -4.48
N ALA A 403 -5.06 12.46 -5.23
CA ALA A 403 -3.69 12.22 -4.75
C ALA A 403 -2.83 13.45 -5.08
N PHE A 404 -2.16 14.03 -4.09
CA PHE A 404 -1.37 15.26 -4.23
C PHE A 404 -0.30 15.35 -3.14
N ASN A 405 0.53 16.40 -3.08
CA ASN A 405 1.53 16.58 -2.00
C ASN A 405 1.68 18.06 -1.56
#